data_c941e4b4db44cf10e386878fc8f1362c
#
_entry.id   c941e4b4db44cf10e386878fc8f1362c
#
_cell.length_a   1.000
_cell.length_b   1.000
_cell.length_c   1.000
_cell.angle_alpha   90.00
_cell.angle_beta   90.00
_cell.angle_gamma   90.00
#
_symmetry.space_group_name_H-M   'P 1'
#
loop_
_entity.id
_entity.type
_entity.pdbx_description
1 polymer ?
#
loop_
_entity_poly.entity_id
_entity_poly.type
_entity_poly.pdbx_seq_one_letter_code
_entity_poly.pdbx_strand_id
1 'polypeptide(L)' 'MRQKTFKIYHHKVNELKPKIEVFETKAHNRKDALDAFREHYGTLSAVDFIEKVKR' A
#
# COMPACT_ATOMS: atom_id res chain seq x y z
N MET A 1 1.50 -19.08 11.07
CA MET A 1 0.33 -18.23 10.79
C MET A 1 0.32 -17.80 9.35
N ARG A 2 -0.87 -17.67 8.79
CA ARG A 2 -0.99 -17.32 7.38
C ARG A 2 -0.94 -15.82 7.19
N GLN A 3 -0.16 -15.38 6.23
CA GLN A 3 -0.16 -14.00 5.81
C GLN A 3 -1.32 -13.75 4.85
N LYS A 4 -1.82 -12.52 4.89
CA LYS A 4 -2.90 -12.09 4.01
C LYS A 4 -2.30 -11.20 2.93
N THR A 5 -2.95 -11.16 1.79
CA THR A 5 -2.51 -10.29 0.70
C THR A 5 -3.28 -8.97 0.79
N PHE A 6 -2.55 -7.86 0.74
CA PHE A 6 -3.15 -6.53 0.75
C PHE A 6 -2.73 -5.78 -0.50
N LYS A 7 -3.67 -5.02 -1.04
CA LYS A 7 -3.40 -4.08 -2.12
C LYS A 7 -3.54 -2.67 -1.56
N ILE A 8 -2.49 -1.90 -1.70
CA ILE A 8 -2.47 -0.52 -1.21
C ILE A 8 -2.50 0.41 -2.41
N TYR A 9 -3.60 1.14 -2.54
CA TYR A 9 -3.78 2.12 -3.61
C TYR A 9 -3.21 3.44 -3.13
N HIS A 10 -2.29 3.99 -3.90
CA HIS A 10 -1.55 5.18 -3.49
C HIS A 10 -1.24 6.07 -4.69
N HIS A 11 -0.81 7.28 -4.41
CA HIS A 11 -0.38 8.22 -5.44
C HIS A 11 0.78 9.04 -4.92
N LYS A 12 1.58 9.59 -5.83
CA LYS A 12 2.70 10.44 -5.47
C LYS A 12 2.19 11.84 -5.13
N VAL A 13 2.67 12.36 -4.00
CA VAL A 13 2.16 13.65 -3.48
C VAL A 13 2.74 14.85 -4.21
N ASN A 14 3.84 14.68 -4.91
CA ASN A 14 4.53 15.80 -5.56
C ASN A 14 4.30 15.87 -7.07
N GLU A 15 3.31 15.17 -7.59
CA GLU A 15 2.98 15.22 -9.01
C GLU A 15 1.77 16.08 -9.26
N LEU A 16 1.82 16.82 -10.39
CA LEU A 16 0.69 17.68 -10.79
C LEU A 16 -0.53 16.87 -11.17
N LYS A 17 -0.32 15.71 -11.81
CA LYS A 17 -1.39 14.81 -12.20
C LYS A 17 -1.08 13.42 -11.64
N PRO A 18 -1.37 13.19 -10.36
CA PRO A 18 -1.02 11.93 -9.75
C PRO A 18 -1.83 10.78 -10.33
N LYS A 19 -1.16 9.66 -10.54
CA LYS A 19 -1.81 8.43 -10.97
C LYS A 19 -1.94 7.50 -9.78
N ILE A 20 -3.08 6.81 -9.71
CA ILE A 20 -3.27 5.79 -8.69
C ILE A 20 -2.43 4.58 -9.04
N GLU A 21 -1.57 4.18 -8.13
CA GLU A 21 -0.75 2.98 -8.28
C GLU A 21 -1.16 1.98 -7.23
N VAL A 22 -0.83 0.71 -7.47
CA VAL A 22 -1.19 -0.36 -6.56
C VAL A 22 0.09 -1.06 -6.10
N PHE A 23 0.25 -1.17 -4.78
CA PHE A 23 1.33 -1.93 -4.18
C PHE A 23 0.72 -3.16 -3.51
N GLU A 24 1.09 -4.34 -3.99
CA GLU A 24 0.60 -5.59 -3.42
C GLU A 24 1.65 -6.18 -2.50
N THR A 25 1.26 -6.50 -1.28
CA THR A 25 2.18 -7.07 -0.30
C THR A 25 1.44 -8.08 0.58
N LYS A 26 2.21 -9.02 1.12
CA LYS A 26 1.68 -9.98 2.08
C LYS A 26 2.05 -9.53 3.48
N ALA A 27 1.07 -9.56 4.38
CA ALA A 27 1.28 -9.13 5.75
C ALA A 27 0.26 -9.80 6.66
N HIS A 28 0.49 -9.74 7.97
CA HIS A 28 -0.43 -10.31 8.93
C HIS A 28 -1.66 -9.43 9.14
N ASN A 29 -1.48 -8.13 9.01
CA ASN A 29 -2.56 -7.17 9.20
C ASN A 29 -2.28 -5.90 8.40
N ARG A 30 -3.23 -4.96 8.45
CA ARG A 30 -3.11 -3.71 7.69
C ARG A 30 -1.92 -2.88 8.12
N LYS A 31 -1.64 -2.85 9.41
CA LYS A 31 -0.52 -2.08 9.91
C LYS A 31 0.80 -2.57 9.34
N ASP A 32 0.99 -3.89 9.32
CA ASP A 32 2.20 -4.47 8.77
C ASP A 32 2.31 -4.18 7.28
N ALA A 33 1.18 -4.22 6.57
CA ALA A 33 1.16 -3.87 5.15
C ALA A 33 1.56 -2.43 4.92
N LEU A 34 1.05 -1.51 5.76
CA LEU A 34 1.42 -0.10 5.67
C LEU A 34 2.89 0.12 5.98
N ASP A 35 3.43 -0.60 6.96
CA ASP A 35 4.84 -0.49 7.30
C ASP A 35 5.72 -0.91 6.12
N ALA A 36 5.36 -2.01 5.46
CA ALA A 36 6.07 -2.46 4.26
C ALA A 36 5.98 -1.42 3.14
N PHE A 37 4.81 -0.82 2.97
CA PHE A 37 4.61 0.23 1.98
C PHE A 37 5.51 1.43 2.26
N ARG A 38 5.56 1.88 3.51
CA ARG A 38 6.37 3.02 3.89
C ARG A 38 7.86 2.77 3.71
N GLU A 39 8.32 1.56 4.00
CA GLU A 39 9.71 1.21 3.77
C GLU A 39 10.06 1.25 2.29
N HIS A 40 9.11 0.89 1.44
CA HIS A 40 9.34 0.84 0.00
C HIS A 40 9.24 2.23 -0.65
N TYR A 41 8.25 3.03 -0.28
CA TYR A 41 7.98 4.32 -0.92
C TYR A 41 8.37 5.53 -0.08
N GLY A 42 8.48 5.38 1.22
CA GLY A 42 8.78 6.49 2.11
C GLY A 42 7.60 7.45 2.22
N THR A 43 7.91 8.75 2.30
CA THR A 43 6.88 9.79 2.50
C THR A 43 6.42 10.42 1.20
N LEU A 44 6.93 9.97 0.06
CA LEU A 44 6.62 10.57 -1.24
C LEU A 44 5.27 10.12 -1.81
N SER A 45 4.63 9.15 -1.18
CA SER A 45 3.36 8.61 -1.63
C SER A 45 2.33 8.68 -0.51
N ALA A 46 1.09 8.97 -0.89
CA ALA A 46 -0.04 8.98 0.05
C ALA A 46 -0.95 7.80 -0.24
N VAL A 47 -1.41 7.15 0.83
CA VAL A 47 -2.30 6.00 0.71
C VAL A 47 -3.73 6.50 0.51
N ASP A 48 -4.37 6.00 -0.55
CA ASP A 48 -5.77 6.33 -0.83
C ASP A 48 -6.70 5.27 -0.25
N PHE A 49 -6.31 4.00 -0.35
CA PHE A 49 -7.20 2.91 0.04
C PHE A 49 -6.40 1.63 0.20
N ILE A 50 -6.81 0.78 1.15
CA ILE A 50 -6.21 -0.52 1.35
C ILE A 50 -7.30 -1.58 1.18
N GLU A 51 -7.05 -2.54 0.31
CA GLU A 51 -7.96 -3.64 0.07
C GLU A 51 -7.33 -4.94 0.55
N LYS A 52 -8.08 -5.71 1.31
CA LYS A 52 -7.68 -7.06 1.69
C LYS A 52 -8.16 -8.02 0.62
N VAL A 53 -7.23 -8.70 -0.01
CA VAL A 53 -7.56 -9.67 -1.07
C VAL A 53 -7.92 -11.00 -0.42
N LYS A 54 -9.09 -11.50 -0.72
CA LYS A 54 -9.49 -12.82 -0.28
C LYS A 54 -9.16 -13.84 -1.36
N ARG A 55 -8.54 -14.93 -0.94
CA ARG A 55 -8.24 -16.05 -1.82
C ARG A 55 -8.59 -17.36 -1.15
#